data_69e41875898a1bd3282417eee0ca6d89
#
_entry.id   69e41875898a1bd3282417eee0ca6d89
#
_cell.length_a   1.000
_cell.length_b   1.000
_cell.length_c   1.000
_cell.angle_alpha   90.00
_cell.angle_beta   90.00
_cell.angle_gamma   90.00
#
_symmetry.space_group_name_H-M   'P 1'
#
loop_
_entity.id
_entity.type
_entity.pdbx_description
1 polymer ?
#
loop_
_entity_poly.entity_id
_entity_poly.type
_entity_poly.pdbx_seq_one_letter_code
_entity_poly.pdbx_strand_id
1 'polypeptide(L)'
;LFRSSAASDVYKRQANVLSHLEYYLQLVWPELNVNVVSSTEQWAGAAIAGPKSRDVLQKLFPDLDVSNEGLPFMGYMEGNLFGVNAKIFRISFSGELAYEVNVESDNGNFMWEKIIEIGKEFNIQPYGTEALSTLRIEMGHVAGSELDGRTIPYDNSLEGLVSKKKDFIGKRSLSKTAYIAPDRQRVVGVVPLDKKTSIPEGSYIVKDAKAKLPNPKL
;
A
#
# COMPACT_ATOMS: atom_id res chain seq x y z
N LEU A 1 9.99 -6.42 6.42
CA LEU A 1 9.79 -5.31 5.48
C LEU A 1 8.35 -5.35 4.98
N PHE A 2 7.56 -4.41 5.42
CA PHE A 2 6.16 -4.30 5.03
C PHE A 2 6.08 -3.71 3.63
N ARG A 3 5.42 -4.38 2.72
CA ARG A 3 5.06 -3.81 1.43
C ARG A 3 3.89 -2.84 1.64
N SER A 4 4.01 -1.65 1.13
CA SER A 4 3.07 -0.54 1.34
C SER A 4 1.64 -0.79 0.83
N SER A 5 1.41 -1.83 0.03
CA SER A 5 0.06 -2.21 -0.39
C SER A 5 -0.87 -2.58 0.77
N ALA A 6 -0.31 -2.94 1.94
CA ALA A 6 -1.09 -3.13 3.15
C ALA A 6 -1.43 -1.81 3.88
N ALA A 7 -0.78 -0.70 3.51
CA ALA A 7 -0.87 0.55 4.29
C ALA A 7 -2.26 1.19 4.25
N SER A 8 -2.98 1.16 3.14
CA SER A 8 -4.32 1.77 3.08
C SER A 8 -5.36 1.02 3.92
N ASP A 9 -5.23 -0.30 4.07
CA ASP A 9 -6.11 -1.07 4.94
C ASP A 9 -5.68 -1.00 6.40
N VAL A 10 -4.40 -0.77 6.65
CA VAL A 10 -3.86 -0.53 8.00
C VAL A 10 -4.49 0.72 8.61
N TYR A 11 -4.66 1.81 7.88
CA TYR A 11 -5.28 3.03 8.41
C TYR A 11 -6.66 2.80 9.03
N LYS A 12 -7.51 2.04 8.37
CA LYS A 12 -8.87 1.76 8.86
C LYS A 12 -8.90 0.71 9.98
N ARG A 13 -7.83 -0.04 10.18
CA ARG A 13 -7.74 -1.16 11.12
C ARG A 13 -6.61 -1.04 12.13
N GLN A 14 -5.96 0.10 12.22
CA GLN A 14 -4.82 0.33 13.12
C GLN A 14 -5.13 -0.08 14.57
N ALA A 15 -6.29 0.35 15.08
CA ALA A 15 -6.70 0.00 16.44
C ALA A 15 -6.83 -1.53 16.63
N ASN A 16 -7.40 -2.23 15.65
CA ASN A 16 -7.53 -3.69 15.70
C ASN A 16 -6.16 -4.39 15.64
N VAL A 17 -5.25 -3.89 14.80
CA VAL A 17 -3.89 -4.44 14.70
C VAL A 17 -3.12 -4.19 15.99
N LEU A 18 -3.20 -3.00 16.55
CA LEU A 18 -2.56 -2.66 17.82
C LEU A 18 -3.07 -3.55 18.95
N SER A 19 -4.40 -3.64 19.12
CA SER A 19 -5.01 -4.51 20.14
C SER A 19 -4.60 -5.98 19.97
N HIS A 20 -4.46 -6.45 18.73
CA HIS A 20 -4.01 -7.81 18.46
C HIS A 20 -2.55 -8.03 18.86
N LEU A 21 -1.68 -7.07 18.58
CA LEU A 21 -0.28 -7.11 19.01
C LEU A 21 -0.17 -7.08 20.55
N GLU A 22 -0.92 -6.18 21.19
CA GLU A 22 -0.96 -6.05 22.65
C GLU A 22 -1.46 -7.34 23.30
N TYR A 23 -2.50 -7.98 22.74
CA TYR A 23 -2.98 -9.28 23.23
C TYR A 23 -1.86 -10.32 23.25
N TYR A 24 -1.10 -10.45 22.17
CA TYR A 24 -0.01 -11.41 22.12
C TYR A 24 1.13 -11.06 23.08
N LEU A 25 1.51 -9.81 23.16
CA LEU A 25 2.61 -9.36 24.00
C LEU A 25 2.26 -9.44 25.50
N GLN A 26 1.01 -9.19 25.87
CA GLN A 26 0.62 -9.15 27.27
C GLN A 26 0.15 -10.51 27.82
N LEU A 27 -0.46 -11.34 26.97
CA LEU A 27 -1.11 -12.58 27.43
C LEU A 27 -0.51 -13.87 26.87
N VAL A 28 0.00 -13.86 25.64
CA VAL A 28 0.47 -15.09 24.99
C VAL A 28 1.99 -15.23 25.10
N TRP A 29 2.72 -14.12 24.96
CA TRP A 29 4.19 -14.07 25.00
C TRP A 29 4.69 -12.97 25.94
N PRO A 30 4.27 -12.98 27.22
CA PRO A 30 4.64 -11.94 28.18
C PRO A 30 6.14 -11.89 28.50
N GLU A 31 6.88 -12.93 28.14
CA GLU A 31 8.33 -13.02 28.29
C GLU A 31 9.10 -12.18 27.25
N LEU A 32 8.43 -11.72 26.18
CA LEU A 32 9.07 -10.92 25.16
C LEU A 32 9.28 -9.47 25.65
N ASN A 33 10.52 -9.01 25.64
CA ASN A 33 10.83 -7.62 25.94
C ASN A 33 10.60 -6.74 24.69
N VAL A 34 9.33 -6.49 24.37
CA VAL A 34 8.89 -5.70 23.22
C VAL A 34 7.85 -4.68 23.67
N ASN A 35 8.03 -3.43 23.24
CA ASN A 35 7.05 -2.36 23.42
C ASN A 35 6.50 -1.94 22.07
N VAL A 36 5.19 -1.74 21.98
CA VAL A 36 4.50 -1.24 20.80
C VAL A 36 3.84 0.09 21.16
N VAL A 37 4.18 1.11 20.40
CA VAL A 37 3.64 2.47 20.61
C VAL A 37 3.15 3.03 19.28
N SER A 38 1.95 3.62 19.28
CA SER A 38 1.46 4.34 18.11
C SER A 38 2.25 5.64 17.92
N SER A 39 2.79 5.84 16.72
CA SER A 39 3.49 7.06 16.33
C SER A 39 2.80 7.79 15.17
N THR A 40 1.54 7.46 14.89
CA THR A 40 0.79 7.94 13.71
C THR A 40 0.76 9.46 13.63
N GLU A 41 0.51 10.14 14.74
CA GLU A 41 0.40 11.60 14.78
C GLU A 41 1.74 12.33 14.93
N GLN A 42 2.83 11.59 15.09
CA GLN A 42 4.17 12.15 15.19
C GLN A 42 4.79 12.47 13.83
N TRP A 43 4.23 11.94 12.75
CA TRP A 43 4.78 12.02 11.41
C TRP A 43 3.78 12.57 10.41
N ALA A 44 4.26 13.47 9.55
CA ALA A 44 3.57 13.89 8.34
C ALA A 44 4.29 13.28 7.13
N GLY A 45 3.52 12.68 6.22
CA GLY A 45 4.03 12.00 5.03
C GLY A 45 3.44 12.53 3.74
N ALA A 46 4.25 12.64 2.71
CA ALA A 46 3.83 12.97 1.35
C ALA A 46 4.42 11.98 0.35
N ALA A 47 3.59 11.51 -0.60
CA ALA A 47 4.05 10.69 -1.72
C ALA A 47 4.33 11.56 -2.94
N ILE A 48 5.50 11.41 -3.54
CA ILE A 48 5.91 12.02 -4.81
C ILE A 48 5.96 10.89 -5.83
N ALA A 49 5.05 10.89 -6.80
CA ALA A 49 4.89 9.80 -7.76
C ALA A 49 4.95 10.29 -9.20
N GLY A 50 5.42 9.44 -10.10
CA GLY A 50 5.50 9.69 -11.52
C GLY A 50 6.93 9.65 -12.08
N PRO A 51 7.09 9.73 -13.40
CA PRO A 51 8.39 9.52 -14.06
C PRO A 51 9.47 10.53 -13.67
N LYS A 52 9.08 11.73 -13.22
CA LYS A 52 10.00 12.79 -12.77
C LYS A 52 10.14 12.88 -11.25
N SER A 53 9.56 11.95 -10.50
CA SER A 53 9.59 11.98 -9.04
C SER A 53 11.01 11.93 -8.47
N ARG A 54 11.93 11.24 -9.14
CA ARG A 54 13.34 11.18 -8.77
C ARG A 54 14.03 12.54 -8.93
N ASP A 55 13.74 13.25 -9.99
CA ASP A 55 14.33 14.55 -10.27
C ASP A 55 13.88 15.57 -9.21
N VAL A 56 12.61 15.52 -8.83
CA VAL A 56 12.07 16.32 -7.71
C VAL A 56 12.78 15.94 -6.41
N LEU A 57 12.89 14.64 -6.11
CA LEU A 57 13.54 14.16 -4.90
C LEU A 57 15.01 14.58 -4.83
N GLN A 58 15.75 14.49 -5.94
CA GLN A 58 17.16 14.90 -6.00
C GLN A 58 17.34 16.39 -5.71
N LYS A 59 16.39 17.23 -6.12
CA LYS A 59 16.42 18.66 -5.79
C LYS A 59 16.04 18.97 -4.35
N LEU A 60 15.13 18.16 -3.77
CA LEU A 60 14.80 18.27 -2.35
C LEU A 60 15.96 17.85 -1.44
N PHE A 61 16.77 16.90 -1.91
CA PHE A 61 17.87 16.30 -1.16
C PHE A 61 19.14 16.23 -2.03
N PRO A 62 19.79 17.38 -2.30
CA PRO A 62 20.91 17.45 -3.25
C PRO A 62 22.13 16.63 -2.81
N ASP A 63 22.31 16.40 -1.52
CA ASP A 63 23.45 15.69 -0.95
C ASP A 63 23.26 14.16 -0.91
N LEU A 64 22.07 13.66 -1.31
CA LEU A 64 21.77 12.22 -1.28
C LEU A 64 21.89 11.59 -2.66
N ASP A 65 22.40 10.37 -2.68
CA ASP A 65 22.32 9.51 -3.88
C ASP A 65 20.95 8.83 -3.94
N VAL A 66 20.04 9.43 -4.70
CA VAL A 66 18.68 8.89 -4.93
C VAL A 66 18.59 8.03 -6.20
N SER A 67 19.74 7.62 -6.76
CA SER A 67 19.82 6.67 -7.89
C SER A 67 19.22 5.31 -7.54
N ASN A 68 19.21 4.38 -8.48
CA ASN A 68 18.78 3.01 -8.21
C ASN A 68 19.72 2.27 -7.26
N GLU A 69 20.99 2.64 -7.28
CA GLU A 69 22.06 2.09 -6.46
C GLU A 69 21.99 2.66 -5.05
N GLY A 70 21.85 3.97 -4.90
CA GLY A 70 21.80 4.65 -3.61
C GLY A 70 20.48 4.40 -2.87
N LEU A 71 19.34 4.44 -3.59
CA LEU A 71 18.02 4.16 -3.03
C LEU A 71 17.29 3.11 -3.88
N PRO A 72 17.56 1.81 -3.68
CA PRO A 72 16.91 0.73 -4.42
C PRO A 72 15.42 0.62 -4.10
N PHE A 73 14.67 -0.09 -4.93
CA PHE A 73 13.25 -0.36 -4.67
C PHE A 73 13.07 -1.01 -3.28
N MET A 74 12.10 -0.53 -2.51
CA MET A 74 11.88 -0.85 -1.09
C MET A 74 13.00 -0.38 -0.16
N GLY A 75 13.88 0.48 -0.65
CA GLY A 75 14.95 1.09 0.13
C GLY A 75 14.45 2.22 1.04
N TYR A 76 15.27 2.52 2.02
CA TYR A 76 15.09 3.58 3.01
C TYR A 76 16.38 4.37 3.17
N MET A 77 16.24 5.67 3.34
CA MET A 77 17.34 6.55 3.76
C MET A 77 16.82 7.71 4.60
N GLU A 78 17.73 8.37 5.29
CA GLU A 78 17.45 9.61 6.01
C GLU A 78 18.13 10.76 5.28
N GLY A 79 17.52 11.95 5.36
CA GLY A 79 18.02 13.15 4.73
C GLY A 79 17.65 14.39 5.48
N ASN A 80 18.21 15.51 5.03
CA ASN A 80 17.91 16.83 5.58
C ASN A 80 17.15 17.66 4.53
N LEU A 81 15.89 17.97 4.83
CA LEU A 81 15.03 18.80 4.02
C LEU A 81 15.15 20.25 4.47
N PHE A 82 16.16 20.99 4.00
CA PHE A 82 16.38 22.40 4.34
C PHE A 82 16.38 22.66 5.85
N GLY A 83 17.07 21.83 6.63
CA GLY A 83 17.18 21.92 8.07
C GLY A 83 16.25 20.99 8.85
N VAL A 84 15.31 20.34 8.19
CA VAL A 84 14.36 19.38 8.79
C VAL A 84 14.78 17.95 8.49
N ASN A 85 14.89 17.11 9.53
CA ASN A 85 15.16 15.68 9.34
C ASN A 85 14.00 15.00 8.62
N ALA A 86 14.31 14.24 7.60
CA ALA A 86 13.33 13.51 6.80
C ALA A 86 13.69 12.04 6.66
N LYS A 87 12.68 11.19 6.63
CA LYS A 87 12.76 9.78 6.27
C LYS A 87 12.22 9.60 4.86
N ILE A 88 12.97 8.93 4.03
CA ILE A 88 12.67 8.75 2.61
C ILE A 88 12.57 7.26 2.32
N PHE A 89 11.45 6.85 1.73
CA PHE A 89 11.20 5.48 1.34
C PHE A 89 10.95 5.41 -0.16
N ARG A 90 11.61 4.49 -0.86
CA ARG A 90 11.29 4.22 -2.26
C ARG A 90 10.24 3.13 -2.36
N ILE A 91 9.00 3.53 -2.22
CA ILE A 91 7.82 2.68 -2.27
C ILE A 91 6.75 3.32 -3.14
N SER A 92 5.88 2.50 -3.73
CA SER A 92 4.82 2.98 -4.61
C SER A 92 3.53 2.21 -4.40
N PHE A 93 2.45 2.93 -4.17
CA PHE A 93 1.11 2.39 -4.20
C PHE A 93 0.42 2.61 -5.56
N SER A 94 0.76 3.70 -6.24
CA SER A 94 0.25 4.02 -7.57
C SER A 94 0.80 3.14 -8.69
N GLY A 95 1.91 2.43 -8.44
CA GLY A 95 2.64 1.68 -9.46
C GLY A 95 3.65 2.50 -10.25
N GLU A 96 3.63 3.83 -10.13
CA GLU A 96 4.61 4.73 -10.69
C GLU A 96 5.94 4.67 -9.92
N LEU A 97 7.00 5.25 -10.50
CA LEU A 97 8.19 5.56 -9.72
C LEU A 97 7.78 6.53 -8.60
N ALA A 98 7.93 6.13 -7.35
CA ALA A 98 7.44 6.94 -6.24
C ALA A 98 8.35 6.85 -5.02
N TYR A 99 8.26 7.91 -4.23
CA TYR A 99 8.96 8.07 -2.96
C TYR A 99 7.99 8.63 -1.93
N GLU A 100 8.07 8.11 -0.72
CA GLU A 100 7.40 8.71 0.43
C GLU A 100 8.42 9.47 1.27
N VAL A 101 8.15 10.75 1.49
CA VAL A 101 8.94 11.63 2.35
C VAL A 101 8.16 11.88 3.62
N ASN A 102 8.77 11.58 4.75
CA ASN A 102 8.15 11.74 6.05
C ASN A 102 9.02 12.65 6.94
N VAL A 103 8.39 13.62 7.59
CA VAL A 103 9.00 14.51 8.56
C VAL A 103 8.20 14.47 9.85
N GLU A 104 8.75 15.00 10.94
CA GLU A 104 7.97 15.23 12.15
C GLU A 104 6.75 16.09 11.84
N SER A 105 5.61 15.79 12.47
CA SER A 105 4.29 16.34 12.10
C SER A 105 4.25 17.87 12.06
N ASP A 106 4.98 18.55 12.95
CA ASP A 106 5.07 20.01 13.00
C ASP A 106 5.68 20.63 11.73
N ASN A 107 6.45 19.84 10.98
CA ASN A 107 7.10 20.24 9.73
C ASN A 107 6.32 19.82 8.48
N GLY A 108 5.13 19.26 8.64
CA GLY A 108 4.34 18.72 7.51
C GLY A 108 3.98 19.76 6.47
N ASN A 109 3.53 20.94 6.90
CA ASN A 109 3.21 22.05 6.00
C ASN A 109 4.44 22.55 5.25
N PHE A 110 5.56 22.75 5.97
CA PHE A 110 6.83 23.15 5.37
C PHE A 110 7.29 22.15 4.30
N MET A 111 7.25 20.85 4.60
CA MET A 111 7.59 19.80 3.63
C MET A 111 6.70 19.89 2.38
N TRP A 112 5.38 20.01 2.57
CA TRP A 112 4.43 20.12 1.45
C TRP A 112 4.73 21.31 0.56
N GLU A 113 4.94 22.49 1.15
CA GLU A 113 5.26 23.73 0.42
C GLU A 113 6.57 23.56 -0.39
N LYS A 114 7.61 22.97 0.22
CA LYS A 114 8.88 22.72 -0.48
C LYS A 114 8.74 21.72 -1.63
N ILE A 115 7.98 20.67 -1.46
CA ILE A 115 7.70 19.72 -2.55
C ILE A 115 6.99 20.42 -3.71
N ILE A 116 5.97 21.22 -3.42
CA ILE A 116 5.22 21.93 -4.47
C ILE A 116 6.10 23.03 -5.12
N GLU A 117 6.86 23.80 -4.34
CA GLU A 117 7.74 24.84 -4.85
C GLU A 117 8.75 24.28 -5.85
N ILE A 118 9.52 23.26 -5.46
CA ILE A 118 10.55 22.63 -6.28
C ILE A 118 9.92 21.84 -7.45
N GLY A 119 8.82 21.18 -7.18
CA GLY A 119 8.12 20.38 -8.18
C GLY A 119 7.51 21.16 -9.33
N LYS A 120 7.30 22.49 -9.20
CA LYS A 120 6.77 23.35 -10.28
C LYS A 120 7.59 23.25 -11.55
N GLU A 121 8.90 23.17 -11.45
CA GLU A 121 9.80 23.01 -12.59
C GLU A 121 9.53 21.72 -13.39
N PHE A 122 9.02 20.70 -12.70
CA PHE A 122 8.70 19.38 -13.26
C PHE A 122 7.21 19.22 -13.60
N ASN A 123 6.40 20.28 -13.44
CA ASN A 123 4.95 20.29 -13.61
C ASN A 123 4.24 19.37 -12.59
N ILE A 124 4.70 19.35 -11.34
CA ILE A 124 4.04 18.58 -10.28
C ILE A 124 2.60 19.09 -10.08
N GLN A 125 1.69 18.16 -9.86
CA GLN A 125 0.31 18.45 -9.53
C GLN A 125 -0.12 17.62 -8.32
N PRO A 126 -0.82 18.21 -7.34
CA PRO A 126 -1.50 17.44 -6.31
C PRO A 126 -2.55 16.52 -6.95
N TYR A 127 -2.65 15.28 -6.47
CA TYR A 127 -3.72 14.38 -6.87
C TYR A 127 -4.41 13.77 -5.64
N GLY A 128 -5.69 13.48 -5.77
CA GLY A 128 -6.51 12.97 -4.68
C GLY A 128 -6.59 11.45 -4.63
N THR A 129 -7.31 10.95 -3.62
CA THR A 129 -7.48 9.52 -3.36
C THR A 129 -8.21 8.78 -4.48
N GLU A 130 -9.07 9.44 -5.25
CA GLU A 130 -9.78 8.84 -6.38
C GLU A 130 -8.80 8.52 -7.53
N ALA A 131 -7.92 9.46 -7.88
CA ALA A 131 -6.86 9.22 -8.86
C ALA A 131 -5.90 8.12 -8.39
N LEU A 132 -5.53 8.13 -7.10
CA LEU A 132 -4.71 7.08 -6.51
C LEU A 132 -5.38 5.71 -6.61
N SER A 133 -6.70 5.63 -6.38
CA SER A 133 -7.48 4.40 -6.50
C SER A 133 -7.49 3.87 -7.93
N THR A 134 -7.56 4.75 -8.92
CA THR A 134 -7.47 4.36 -10.34
C THR A 134 -6.07 3.80 -10.66
N LEU A 135 -5.03 4.51 -10.28
CA LEU A 135 -3.64 4.11 -10.53
C LEU A 135 -3.30 2.76 -9.89
N ARG A 136 -3.74 2.52 -8.65
CA ARG A 136 -3.47 1.24 -7.96
C ARG A 136 -4.17 0.07 -8.66
N ILE A 137 -5.38 0.29 -9.23
CA ILE A 137 -6.10 -0.74 -10.01
C ILE A 137 -5.35 -1.05 -11.30
N GLU A 138 -4.86 -0.03 -12.01
CA GLU A 138 -4.05 -0.21 -13.23
C GLU A 138 -2.79 -1.05 -12.95
N MET A 139 -2.20 -0.88 -11.78
CA MET A 139 -1.03 -1.67 -11.34
C MET A 139 -1.41 -3.06 -10.81
N GLY A 140 -2.69 -3.32 -10.53
CA GLY A 140 -3.16 -4.56 -9.93
C GLY A 140 -2.91 -4.68 -8.42
N HIS A 141 -2.72 -3.56 -7.72
CA HIS A 141 -2.62 -3.56 -6.27
C HIS A 141 -3.99 -3.76 -5.64
N VAL A 142 -4.15 -4.85 -4.90
CA VAL A 142 -5.36 -5.14 -4.13
C VAL A 142 -5.41 -4.27 -2.87
N ALA A 143 -6.57 -3.71 -2.58
CA ALA A 143 -6.81 -2.88 -1.39
C ALA A 143 -8.30 -2.78 -1.08
N GLY A 144 -8.66 -2.33 0.10
CA GLY A 144 -10.03 -1.99 0.46
C GLY A 144 -11.03 -3.12 0.26
N SER A 145 -11.85 -3.02 -0.76
CA SER A 145 -12.95 -3.96 -1.04
C SER A 145 -12.48 -5.37 -1.41
N GLU A 146 -11.30 -5.51 -2.00
CA GLU A 146 -10.74 -6.82 -2.34
C GLU A 146 -10.23 -7.57 -1.10
N LEU A 147 -9.97 -6.86 0.01
CA LEU A 147 -9.44 -7.39 1.27
C LEU A 147 -10.49 -7.36 2.39
N ASP A 148 -11.68 -7.84 2.12
CA ASP A 148 -12.84 -7.77 3.01
C ASP A 148 -12.88 -8.83 4.14
N GLY A 149 -11.87 -9.67 4.23
CA GLY A 149 -11.75 -10.75 5.23
C GLY A 149 -12.36 -12.08 4.81
N ARG A 150 -13.04 -12.16 3.66
CA ARG A 150 -13.53 -13.41 3.04
C ARG A 150 -12.49 -14.05 2.14
N THR A 151 -11.50 -13.28 1.72
CA THR A 151 -10.41 -13.71 0.87
C THR A 151 -9.16 -14.03 1.68
N ILE A 152 -8.33 -14.91 1.16
CA ILE A 152 -7.01 -15.26 1.69
C ILE A 152 -5.93 -14.78 0.70
N PRO A 153 -4.65 -14.76 1.09
CA PRO A 153 -3.58 -14.32 0.19
C PRO A 153 -3.55 -15.03 -1.18
N TYR A 154 -3.91 -16.31 -1.23
CA TYR A 154 -3.97 -17.08 -2.47
C TYR A 154 -5.07 -16.61 -3.43
N ASP A 155 -6.19 -16.15 -2.90
CA ASP A 155 -7.30 -15.64 -3.71
C ASP A 155 -6.93 -14.30 -4.38
N ASN A 156 -6.04 -13.54 -3.74
CA ASN A 156 -5.60 -12.21 -4.18
C ASN A 156 -4.26 -12.22 -4.94
N SER A 157 -3.79 -13.39 -5.38
CA SER A 157 -2.49 -13.56 -6.06
C SER A 157 -1.29 -13.05 -5.24
N LEU A 158 -1.40 -13.16 -3.90
CA LEU A 158 -0.38 -12.75 -2.94
C LEU A 158 0.39 -13.92 -2.33
N GLU A 159 0.33 -15.10 -2.96
CA GLU A 159 1.03 -16.31 -2.49
C GLU A 159 2.54 -16.12 -2.33
N GLY A 160 3.14 -15.25 -3.12
CA GLY A 160 4.55 -14.89 -3.01
C GLY A 160 4.93 -14.19 -1.69
N LEU A 161 3.95 -13.64 -0.99
CA LEU A 161 4.14 -13.00 0.33
C LEU A 161 4.04 -14.01 1.49
N VAL A 162 3.49 -15.21 1.22
CA VAL A 162 3.33 -16.24 2.26
C VAL A 162 4.62 -17.02 2.41
N SER A 163 5.28 -16.87 3.55
CA SER A 163 6.54 -17.57 3.79
C SER A 163 6.35 -19.08 3.89
N LYS A 164 7.12 -19.83 3.10
CA LYS A 164 7.21 -21.28 3.19
C LYS A 164 8.16 -21.73 4.32
N LYS A 165 9.11 -20.88 4.69
CA LYS A 165 10.21 -21.22 5.62
C LYS A 165 9.94 -20.81 7.07
N LYS A 166 9.30 -19.65 7.27
CA LYS A 166 9.03 -19.13 8.62
C LYS A 166 7.72 -19.69 9.15
N ASP A 167 7.65 -19.80 10.47
CA ASP A 167 6.38 -19.96 11.17
C ASP A 167 5.73 -18.59 11.38
N PHE A 168 4.40 -18.53 11.38
CA PHE A 168 3.63 -17.30 11.57
C PHE A 168 2.19 -17.61 11.98
N ILE A 169 1.52 -16.65 12.60
CA ILE A 169 0.12 -16.75 12.99
C ILE A 169 -0.74 -16.94 11.73
N GLY A 170 -1.54 -17.99 11.69
CA GLY A 170 -2.41 -18.31 10.55
C GLY A 170 -1.84 -19.33 9.54
N LYS A 171 -0.56 -19.70 9.64
CA LYS A 171 0.06 -20.67 8.71
C LYS A 171 -0.73 -21.98 8.61
N ARG A 172 -1.09 -22.55 9.77
CA ARG A 172 -1.93 -23.76 9.84
C ARG A 172 -3.31 -23.55 9.19
N SER A 173 -3.89 -22.38 9.34
CA SER A 173 -5.19 -22.07 8.75
C SER A 173 -5.14 -22.06 7.23
N LEU A 174 -4.04 -21.55 6.64
CA LEU A 174 -3.86 -21.52 5.18
C LEU A 174 -3.72 -22.91 4.55
N SER A 175 -3.43 -23.96 5.32
CA SER A 175 -3.34 -25.35 4.82
C SER A 175 -4.66 -26.11 4.86
N LYS A 176 -5.76 -25.49 5.30
CA LYS A 176 -7.08 -26.14 5.30
C LYS A 176 -7.51 -26.49 3.88
N THR A 177 -8.13 -27.65 3.70
CA THR A 177 -8.60 -28.17 2.40
C THR A 177 -9.44 -27.13 1.65
N ALA A 178 -10.35 -26.44 2.31
CA ALA A 178 -11.18 -25.40 1.69
C ALA A 178 -10.37 -24.21 1.16
N TYR A 179 -9.18 -23.92 1.69
CA TYR A 179 -8.33 -22.80 1.27
C TYR A 179 -7.35 -23.17 0.15
N ILE A 180 -7.09 -24.46 -0.04
CA ILE A 180 -6.22 -24.97 -1.10
C ILE A 180 -7.00 -25.63 -2.24
N ALA A 181 -8.34 -25.59 -2.20
CA ALA A 181 -9.20 -26.15 -3.22
C ALA A 181 -8.92 -25.49 -4.60
N PRO A 182 -8.83 -26.26 -5.69
CA PRO A 182 -8.45 -25.75 -7.01
C PRO A 182 -9.53 -24.87 -7.66
N ASP A 183 -10.76 -24.97 -7.20
CA ASP A 183 -11.94 -24.24 -7.68
C ASP A 183 -12.20 -22.91 -6.93
N ARG A 184 -11.30 -22.52 -6.05
CA ARG A 184 -11.43 -21.22 -5.37
C ARG A 184 -11.40 -20.06 -6.36
N GLN A 185 -12.26 -19.07 -6.11
CA GLN A 185 -12.27 -17.81 -6.84
C GLN A 185 -10.95 -17.06 -6.61
N ARG A 186 -10.49 -16.40 -7.66
CA ARG A 186 -9.29 -15.56 -7.62
C ARG A 186 -9.57 -14.18 -8.17
N VAL A 187 -8.91 -13.19 -7.62
CA VAL A 187 -8.93 -11.84 -8.17
C VAL A 187 -8.24 -11.84 -9.52
N VAL A 188 -8.90 -11.25 -10.50
CA VAL A 188 -8.38 -11.06 -11.86
C VAL A 188 -8.61 -9.62 -12.31
N GLY A 189 -7.67 -9.09 -13.08
CA GLY A 189 -7.86 -7.82 -13.78
C GLY A 189 -8.69 -8.02 -15.04
N VAL A 190 -9.64 -7.13 -15.29
CA VAL A 190 -10.42 -7.11 -16.54
C VAL A 190 -10.25 -5.76 -17.23
N VAL A 191 -10.16 -5.79 -18.56
CA VAL A 191 -10.07 -4.60 -19.39
C VAL A 191 -11.21 -4.63 -20.40
N PRO A 192 -12.04 -3.58 -20.52
CA PRO A 192 -13.07 -3.50 -21.55
C PRO A 192 -12.47 -3.60 -22.94
N LEU A 193 -13.12 -4.35 -23.84
CA LEU A 193 -12.64 -4.54 -25.21
C LEU A 193 -12.49 -3.23 -25.98
N ASP A 194 -13.38 -2.27 -25.75
CA ASP A 194 -13.36 -0.93 -26.35
C ASP A 194 -12.38 0.03 -25.66
N LYS A 195 -11.78 -0.37 -24.52
CA LYS A 195 -10.86 0.42 -23.69
C LYS A 195 -11.41 1.78 -23.23
N LYS A 196 -12.72 1.95 -23.27
CA LYS A 196 -13.40 3.22 -22.96
C LYS A 196 -14.56 3.06 -21.99
N THR A 197 -15.26 1.94 -22.04
CA THR A 197 -16.40 1.67 -21.17
C THR A 197 -15.93 1.57 -19.72
N SER A 198 -16.54 2.35 -18.83
CA SER A 198 -16.36 2.17 -17.40
C SER A 198 -17.17 0.96 -16.93
N ILE A 199 -16.55 0.10 -16.15
CA ILE A 199 -17.22 -1.03 -15.49
C ILE A 199 -17.63 -0.55 -14.10
N PRO A 200 -18.93 -0.39 -13.82
CA PRO A 200 -19.40 0.06 -12.52
C PRO A 200 -19.02 -0.95 -11.41
N GLU A 201 -18.76 -0.42 -10.21
CA GLU A 201 -18.57 -1.26 -9.02
C GLU A 201 -19.80 -2.15 -8.79
N GLY A 202 -19.56 -3.39 -8.37
CA GLY A 202 -20.62 -4.39 -8.19
C GLY A 202 -21.08 -5.10 -9.47
N SER A 203 -20.45 -4.83 -10.62
CA SER A 203 -20.73 -5.55 -11.87
C SER A 203 -20.34 -7.02 -11.76
N TYR A 204 -21.10 -7.88 -12.46
CA TYR A 204 -20.86 -9.32 -12.52
C TYR A 204 -20.37 -9.73 -13.91
N ILE A 205 -19.46 -10.69 -13.93
CA ILE A 205 -19.07 -11.37 -15.17
C ILE A 205 -20.10 -12.47 -15.43
N VAL A 206 -20.82 -12.38 -16.53
CA VAL A 206 -21.83 -13.36 -16.94
C VAL A 206 -21.50 -13.97 -18.29
N LYS A 207 -21.83 -15.24 -18.48
CA LYS A 207 -21.67 -15.92 -19.78
C LYS A 207 -22.70 -15.46 -20.81
N ASP A 208 -23.89 -15.08 -20.36
CA ASP A 208 -24.98 -14.59 -21.18
C ASP A 208 -25.52 -13.28 -20.59
N ALA A 209 -25.54 -12.23 -21.39
CA ALA A 209 -26.06 -10.91 -20.98
C ALA A 209 -27.54 -10.92 -20.59
N LYS A 210 -28.30 -11.94 -21.04
CA LYS A 210 -29.70 -12.16 -20.67
C LYS A 210 -29.89 -13.06 -19.46
N ALA A 211 -28.81 -13.59 -18.89
CA ALA A 211 -28.89 -14.43 -17.70
C ALA A 211 -29.48 -13.62 -16.53
N LYS A 212 -30.47 -14.20 -15.85
CA LYS A 212 -30.94 -13.65 -14.58
C LYS A 212 -29.82 -13.78 -13.57
N LEU A 213 -29.41 -12.65 -13.00
CA LEU A 213 -28.44 -12.67 -11.89
C LEU A 213 -28.99 -13.54 -10.76
N PRO A 214 -28.16 -14.39 -10.15
CA PRO A 214 -28.58 -15.08 -8.94
C PRO A 214 -28.94 -14.02 -7.90
N ASN A 215 -30.11 -14.16 -7.28
CA ASN A 215 -30.50 -13.31 -6.17
C ASN A 215 -29.42 -13.46 -5.10
N PRO A 216 -28.73 -12.39 -4.67
CA PRO A 216 -27.80 -12.52 -3.58
C PRO A 216 -28.64 -12.96 -2.38
N LYS A 217 -28.46 -14.20 -1.96
CA LYS A 217 -28.98 -14.65 -0.67
C LYS A 217 -28.24 -13.84 0.37
N LEU A 218 -28.93 -12.90 0.98
CA LEU A 218 -28.51 -12.18 2.17
C LEU A 218 -28.13 -13.13 3.30
#